data_b786d024b7933426107ac96c6b0c1c79
#
_entry.id   b786d024b7933426107ac96c6b0c1c79
#
_cell.length_a   1.000
_cell.length_b   1.000
_cell.length_c   1.000
_cell.angle_alpha   90.00
_cell.angle_beta   90.00
_cell.angle_gamma   90.00
#
_symmetry.space_group_name_H-M   'P 1'
#
loop_
_entity.id
_entity.type
_entity.pdbx_description
1 polymer ?
#
loop_
_entity_poly.entity_id
_entity_poly.type
_entity_poly.pdbx_seq_one_letter_code
_entity_poly.pdbx_strand_id
1 'polypeptide(L)'
;GEHPDVSTAVTTTGWPLLDSSRGKAIFVLLGGGDLRADYHSKFPNLESATMFTMSVENTPESAIFSNTNPIGDAEEIQALVEAGYIVRSRADDAGGGEADNNETERRDKAIEIGAHSISTDYPTQVDGIEYWLDLNVRCNPISAPPDCSNDAIE
;
A
#
# COMPACT_ATOMS: atom_id res chain seq x y z
N GLY A 1 15.24 -19.21 -4.55
CA GLY A 1 14.12 -19.11 -3.62
C GLY A 1 13.12 -20.24 -3.89
N GLU A 2 12.10 -20.38 -3.06
CA GLU A 2 11.04 -21.40 -3.23
C GLU A 2 10.10 -21.05 -4.40
N HIS A 3 10.07 -19.80 -4.81
CA HIS A 3 9.22 -19.27 -5.89
C HIS A 3 10.05 -18.74 -7.06
N PRO A 4 9.49 -18.79 -8.30
CA PRO A 4 10.20 -18.33 -9.48
C PRO A 4 10.42 -16.79 -9.51
N ASP A 5 9.55 -16.05 -8.81
CA ASP A 5 9.56 -14.59 -8.79
C ASP A 5 8.83 -14.05 -7.56
N VAL A 6 8.94 -12.72 -7.36
CA VAL A 6 8.35 -12.03 -6.21
C VAL A 6 6.83 -12.02 -6.29
N SER A 7 6.25 -11.83 -7.48
CA SER A 7 4.80 -11.81 -7.67
C SER A 7 4.17 -13.14 -7.24
N THR A 8 4.75 -14.25 -7.69
CA THR A 8 4.31 -15.60 -7.28
C THR A 8 4.46 -15.79 -5.76
N ALA A 9 5.56 -15.34 -5.17
CA ALA A 9 5.79 -15.48 -3.73
C ALA A 9 4.70 -14.77 -2.92
N VAL A 10 4.41 -13.51 -3.19
CA VAL A 10 3.44 -12.73 -2.40
C VAL A 10 2.00 -13.17 -2.61
N THR A 11 1.65 -13.68 -3.80
CA THR A 11 0.28 -14.12 -4.11
C THR A 11 -0.02 -15.56 -3.68
N THR A 12 1.00 -16.39 -3.42
CA THR A 12 0.80 -17.79 -3.03
C THR A 12 1.17 -18.08 -1.59
N THR A 13 2.32 -17.60 -1.13
CA THR A 13 2.79 -17.77 0.26
C THR A 13 2.41 -16.60 1.15
N GLY A 14 2.25 -15.42 0.56
CA GLY A 14 1.96 -14.17 1.28
C GLY A 14 3.21 -13.49 1.82
N TRP A 15 2.97 -12.45 2.59
CA TRP A 15 3.99 -11.66 3.27
C TRP A 15 4.38 -12.30 4.61
N PRO A 16 5.59 -12.05 5.11
CA PRO A 16 5.98 -12.49 6.45
C PRO A 16 5.01 -11.94 7.51
N LEU A 17 4.78 -12.73 8.55
CA LEU A 17 3.93 -12.31 9.67
C LEU A 17 4.46 -11.01 10.29
N LEU A 18 3.54 -10.15 10.73
CA LEU A 18 3.85 -8.86 11.36
C LEU A 18 4.82 -9.02 12.53
N ASP A 19 4.59 -9.99 13.41
CA ASP A 19 5.46 -10.25 14.56
C ASP A 19 6.91 -10.53 14.18
N SER A 20 7.13 -11.31 13.11
CA SER A 20 8.48 -11.60 12.62
C SER A 20 9.11 -10.42 11.87
N SER A 21 8.32 -9.41 11.54
CA SER A 21 8.72 -8.25 10.75
C SER A 21 8.86 -6.97 11.57
N ARG A 22 8.46 -6.97 12.84
CA ARG A 22 8.61 -5.81 13.73
C ARG A 22 10.06 -5.36 13.81
N GLY A 23 10.29 -4.05 13.73
CA GLY A 23 11.62 -3.44 13.71
C GLY A 23 12.35 -3.52 12.37
N LYS A 24 11.74 -4.09 11.33
CA LYS A 24 12.25 -4.09 9.96
C LYS A 24 11.63 -2.96 9.15
N ALA A 25 12.30 -2.55 8.08
CA ALA A 25 11.81 -1.55 7.13
C ALA A 25 11.68 -2.15 5.73
N ILE A 26 10.67 -1.71 5.00
CA ILE A 26 10.50 -1.98 3.58
C ILE A 26 10.90 -0.73 2.81
N PHE A 27 11.80 -0.87 1.86
CA PHE A 27 12.19 0.21 0.95
C PHE A 27 11.55 -0.04 -0.42
N VAL A 28 10.95 1.01 -0.98
CA VAL A 28 10.29 0.96 -2.28
C VAL A 28 10.82 2.06 -3.19
N LEU A 29 11.36 1.68 -4.34
CA LEU A 29 11.79 2.62 -5.38
C LEU A 29 10.54 3.15 -6.09
N LEU A 30 10.22 4.43 -5.88
CA LEU A 30 9.07 5.09 -6.53
C LEU A 30 9.33 5.45 -7.99
N GLY A 31 10.59 5.57 -8.40
CA GLY A 31 10.96 5.95 -9.76
C GLY A 31 10.46 4.95 -10.80
N GLY A 32 9.89 5.48 -11.88
CA GLY A 32 9.48 4.70 -13.05
C GLY A 32 10.48 4.80 -14.21
N GLY A 33 10.04 4.40 -15.42
CA GLY A 33 10.81 4.54 -16.64
C GLY A 33 12.20 3.89 -16.57
N ASP A 34 13.20 4.60 -17.05
CA ASP A 34 14.58 4.11 -17.17
C ASP A 34 15.18 3.71 -15.82
N LEU A 35 14.89 4.45 -14.74
CA LEU A 35 15.42 4.14 -13.40
C LEU A 35 14.96 2.76 -12.91
N ARG A 36 13.69 2.44 -13.09
CA ARG A 36 13.15 1.11 -12.73
C ARG A 36 13.68 0.03 -13.64
N ALA A 37 13.78 0.31 -14.96
CA ALA A 37 14.31 -0.63 -15.93
C ALA A 37 15.80 -0.97 -15.64
N ASP A 38 16.61 0.03 -15.29
CA ASP A 38 18.00 -0.16 -14.89
C ASP A 38 18.10 -0.99 -13.59
N TYR A 39 17.20 -0.74 -12.63
CA TYR A 39 17.17 -1.50 -11.39
C TYR A 39 16.82 -2.97 -11.64
N HIS A 40 15.78 -3.26 -12.42
CA HIS A 40 15.39 -4.62 -12.79
C HIS A 40 16.46 -5.34 -13.64
N SER A 41 17.19 -4.61 -14.49
CA SER A 41 18.32 -5.16 -15.23
C SER A 41 19.45 -5.66 -14.31
N LYS A 42 19.67 -4.97 -13.19
CA LYS A 42 20.68 -5.35 -12.18
C LYS A 42 20.18 -6.43 -11.22
N PHE A 43 18.90 -6.45 -10.95
CA PHE A 43 18.25 -7.35 -9.99
C PHE A 43 17.03 -8.01 -10.65
N PRO A 44 17.23 -8.96 -11.59
CA PRO A 44 16.12 -9.66 -12.22
C PRO A 44 15.24 -10.34 -11.18
N ASN A 45 13.91 -10.22 -11.34
CA ASN A 45 12.90 -10.71 -10.38
C ASN A 45 13.12 -10.19 -8.93
N LEU A 46 13.84 -9.09 -8.78
CA LEU A 46 14.28 -8.50 -7.51
C LEU A 46 15.14 -9.45 -6.65
N GLU A 47 15.74 -10.47 -7.24
CA GLU A 47 16.60 -11.40 -6.51
C GLU A 47 17.82 -10.66 -5.93
N SER A 48 18.05 -10.79 -4.60
CA SER A 48 19.07 -10.08 -3.84
C SER A 48 18.95 -8.56 -3.86
N ALA A 49 17.83 -8.01 -4.33
CA ALA A 49 17.56 -6.58 -4.29
C ALA A 49 17.31 -6.11 -2.84
N THR A 50 17.72 -4.87 -2.56
CA THR A 50 17.48 -4.23 -1.26
C THR A 50 16.12 -3.53 -1.20
N MET A 51 15.56 -3.19 -2.35
CA MET A 51 14.30 -2.45 -2.46
C MET A 51 13.31 -3.21 -3.35
N PHE A 52 12.05 -3.13 -2.99
CA PHE A 52 10.96 -3.35 -3.96
C PHE A 52 10.88 -2.17 -4.93
N THR A 53 10.17 -2.34 -6.03
CA THR A 53 9.83 -1.24 -6.93
C THR A 53 8.33 -1.01 -6.91
N MET A 54 7.88 0.19 -7.26
CA MET A 54 6.46 0.38 -7.60
C MET A 54 6.13 -0.52 -8.77
N SER A 55 5.20 -1.42 -8.53
CA SER A 55 4.86 -2.49 -9.46
C SER A 55 4.14 -1.98 -10.70
N VAL A 56 4.27 -2.74 -11.75
CA VAL A 56 3.40 -2.72 -12.93
C VAL A 56 2.71 -4.07 -12.94
N GLU A 57 1.43 -4.10 -13.26
CA GLU A 57 0.67 -5.34 -13.30
C GLU A 57 1.29 -6.41 -14.20
N ASN A 58 1.11 -7.64 -13.79
CA ASN A 58 1.53 -8.82 -14.55
C ASN A 58 3.05 -8.88 -14.85
N THR A 59 3.87 -8.36 -13.95
CA THR A 59 5.33 -8.52 -14.03
C THR A 59 5.85 -9.41 -12.89
N PRO A 60 6.99 -10.11 -13.08
CA PRO A 60 7.59 -10.94 -12.03
C PRO A 60 7.98 -10.18 -10.76
N GLU A 61 8.22 -8.87 -10.88
CA GLU A 61 8.60 -7.97 -9.80
C GLU A 61 7.39 -7.37 -9.06
N SER A 62 6.17 -7.72 -9.44
CA SER A 62 4.94 -7.17 -8.84
C SER A 62 4.79 -7.61 -7.40
N ALA A 63 4.74 -6.65 -6.49
CA ALA A 63 4.53 -6.87 -5.05
C ALA A 63 3.84 -5.68 -4.37
N ILE A 64 4.21 -4.45 -4.73
CA ILE A 64 3.73 -3.22 -4.09
C ILE A 64 3.23 -2.26 -5.16
N PHE A 65 1.96 -1.90 -5.09
CA PHE A 65 1.31 -0.98 -6.02
C PHE A 65 1.04 0.38 -5.39
N SER A 66 0.99 1.41 -6.22
CA SER A 66 0.50 2.74 -5.82
C SER A 66 -0.62 3.15 -6.76
N ASN A 67 -1.84 3.15 -6.24
CA ASN A 67 -3.00 3.72 -6.90
C ASN A 67 -3.60 4.80 -5.99
N THR A 68 -3.52 6.05 -6.42
CA THR A 68 -3.89 7.22 -5.62
C THR A 68 -5.32 7.71 -5.86
N ASN A 69 -6.12 6.96 -6.61
CA ASN A 69 -7.52 7.29 -6.92
C ASN A 69 -8.49 6.25 -6.33
N PRO A 70 -8.65 6.19 -5.01
CA PRO A 70 -9.45 5.13 -4.36
C PRO A 70 -10.95 5.19 -4.71
N ILE A 71 -11.46 6.33 -5.17
CA ILE A 71 -12.85 6.46 -5.59
C ILE A 71 -13.03 5.89 -7.00
N GLY A 72 -12.21 6.33 -7.96
CA GLY A 72 -12.36 5.93 -9.36
C GLY A 72 -11.91 4.51 -9.65
N ASP A 73 -10.90 4.02 -8.92
CA ASP A 73 -10.26 2.73 -9.18
C ASP A 73 -10.47 1.74 -8.01
N ALA A 74 -11.60 1.87 -7.30
CA ALA A 74 -11.91 1.09 -6.11
C ALA A 74 -11.83 -0.43 -6.36
N GLU A 75 -12.44 -0.91 -7.45
CA GLU A 75 -12.47 -2.33 -7.80
C GLU A 75 -11.07 -2.88 -8.13
N GLU A 76 -10.24 -2.09 -8.83
CA GLU A 76 -8.86 -2.46 -9.15
C GLU A 76 -8.01 -2.57 -7.88
N ILE A 77 -8.09 -1.56 -6.99
CA ILE A 77 -7.35 -1.56 -5.73
C ILE A 77 -7.75 -2.77 -4.88
N GLN A 78 -9.06 -3.02 -4.73
CA GLN A 78 -9.56 -4.15 -3.96
C GLN A 78 -9.07 -5.48 -4.55
N ALA A 79 -9.10 -5.66 -5.86
CA ALA A 79 -8.62 -6.86 -6.53
C ALA A 79 -7.12 -7.10 -6.28
N LEU A 80 -6.29 -6.05 -6.28
CA LEU A 80 -4.87 -6.15 -5.95
C LEU A 80 -4.66 -6.57 -4.47
N VAL A 81 -5.45 -6.01 -3.55
CA VAL A 81 -5.42 -6.39 -2.12
C VAL A 81 -5.81 -7.85 -1.93
N GLU A 82 -6.91 -8.29 -2.55
CA GLU A 82 -7.39 -9.68 -2.51
C GLU A 82 -6.38 -10.66 -3.11
N ALA A 83 -5.63 -10.23 -4.12
CA ALA A 83 -4.56 -11.02 -4.71
C ALA A 83 -3.30 -11.15 -3.82
N GLY A 84 -3.22 -10.41 -2.72
CA GLY A 84 -2.10 -10.47 -1.76
C GLY A 84 -1.01 -9.42 -1.96
N TYR A 85 -1.20 -8.47 -2.85
CA TYR A 85 -0.26 -7.36 -3.02
C TYR A 85 -0.43 -6.29 -1.94
N ILE A 86 0.64 -5.60 -1.60
CA ILE A 86 0.55 -4.37 -0.80
C ILE A 86 0.14 -3.22 -1.71
N VAL A 87 -0.91 -2.49 -1.33
CA VAL A 87 -1.38 -1.32 -2.07
C VAL A 87 -1.26 -0.06 -1.21
N ARG A 88 -0.60 0.96 -1.76
CA ARG A 88 -0.60 2.32 -1.25
C ARG A 88 -1.67 3.13 -1.96
N SER A 89 -2.48 3.87 -1.21
CA SER A 89 -3.43 4.84 -1.74
C SER A 89 -3.28 6.20 -1.06
N ARG A 90 -4.18 7.15 -1.32
CA ARG A 90 -4.18 8.50 -0.73
C ARG A 90 -5.53 8.84 -0.13
N ALA A 91 -5.51 9.47 1.04
CA ALA A 91 -6.69 10.01 1.72
C ALA A 91 -7.12 11.37 1.17
N ASP A 92 -6.16 12.16 0.69
CA ASP A 92 -6.34 13.55 0.29
C ASP A 92 -5.27 13.98 -0.71
N ASP A 93 -5.46 15.16 -1.27
CA ASP A 93 -4.47 15.86 -2.08
C ASP A 93 -4.46 17.33 -1.67
N ALA A 94 -3.30 17.87 -1.28
CA ALA A 94 -3.17 19.25 -0.82
C ALA A 94 -3.71 20.30 -1.82
N GLY A 95 -3.76 19.95 -3.10
CA GLY A 95 -4.35 20.81 -4.15
C GLY A 95 -5.82 20.48 -4.46
N GLY A 96 -6.37 19.41 -3.87
CA GLY A 96 -7.70 18.90 -4.18
C GLY A 96 -8.85 19.57 -3.42
N GLY A 97 -8.55 20.19 -2.29
CA GLY A 97 -9.55 20.88 -1.46
C GLY A 97 -10.30 19.98 -0.47
N GLU A 98 -10.01 18.67 -0.43
CA GLU A 98 -10.67 17.75 0.50
C GLU A 98 -10.58 18.25 1.96
N ALA A 99 -9.39 18.66 2.39
CA ALA A 99 -9.19 19.15 3.76
C ALA A 99 -9.88 20.50 4.01
N ASP A 100 -9.83 21.43 3.06
CA ASP A 100 -10.45 22.76 3.18
C ASP A 100 -11.98 22.66 3.27
N ASN A 101 -12.57 21.66 2.63
CA ASN A 101 -14.01 21.41 2.60
C ASN A 101 -14.46 20.35 3.64
N ASN A 102 -13.53 19.79 4.40
CA ASN A 102 -13.77 18.64 5.29
C ASN A 102 -14.43 17.44 4.57
N GLU A 103 -13.99 17.15 3.33
CA GLU A 103 -14.47 16.04 2.53
C GLU A 103 -13.69 14.76 2.86
N THR A 104 -14.37 13.75 3.37
CA THR A 104 -13.75 12.51 3.86
C THR A 104 -13.93 11.31 2.94
N GLU A 105 -14.70 11.45 1.86
CA GLU A 105 -15.08 10.35 0.98
C GLU A 105 -13.87 9.57 0.45
N ARG A 106 -12.85 10.27 -0.03
CA ARG A 106 -11.63 9.65 -0.56
C ARG A 106 -10.87 8.86 0.50
N ARG A 107 -10.72 9.44 1.69
CA ARG A 107 -10.13 8.80 2.87
C ARG A 107 -10.88 7.54 3.26
N ASP A 108 -12.20 7.66 3.41
CA ASP A 108 -13.07 6.60 3.88
C ASP A 108 -13.12 5.46 2.86
N LYS A 109 -13.13 5.80 1.57
CA LYS A 109 -13.03 4.81 0.49
C LYS A 109 -11.68 4.09 0.49
N ALA A 110 -10.55 4.78 0.65
CA ALA A 110 -9.23 4.14 0.73
C ALA A 110 -9.12 3.14 1.88
N ILE A 111 -9.80 3.42 3.01
CA ILE A 111 -9.89 2.50 4.14
C ILE A 111 -10.78 1.29 3.80
N GLU A 112 -11.97 1.55 3.27
CA GLU A 112 -12.97 0.53 2.93
C GLU A 112 -12.43 -0.53 1.98
N ILE A 113 -11.72 -0.12 0.92
CA ILE A 113 -11.14 -1.02 -0.10
C ILE A 113 -9.83 -1.68 0.33
N GLY A 114 -9.44 -1.52 1.58
CA GLY A 114 -8.32 -2.26 2.16
C GLY A 114 -6.93 -1.79 1.72
N ALA A 115 -6.75 -0.53 1.31
CA ALA A 115 -5.41 -0.01 1.07
C ALA A 115 -4.52 -0.18 2.32
N HIS A 116 -3.33 -0.77 2.14
CA HIS A 116 -2.44 -1.11 3.25
C HIS A 116 -1.67 0.11 3.79
N SER A 117 -1.38 1.07 2.91
CA SER A 117 -0.73 2.32 3.26
C SER A 117 -1.54 3.48 2.68
N ILE A 118 -2.04 4.34 3.54
CA ILE A 118 -2.85 5.49 3.14
C ILE A 118 -2.06 6.75 3.47
N SER A 119 -1.57 7.43 2.45
CA SER A 119 -0.85 8.68 2.61
C SER A 119 -1.80 9.87 2.71
N THR A 120 -1.42 10.86 3.50
CA THR A 120 -2.15 12.10 3.71
C THR A 120 -1.17 13.27 3.80
N ASP A 121 -1.62 14.45 3.41
CA ASP A 121 -0.93 15.71 3.66
C ASP A 121 -1.34 16.33 5.02
N TYR A 122 -2.34 15.72 5.70
CA TYR A 122 -2.87 16.14 7.01
C TYR A 122 -2.79 15.01 8.04
N PRO A 123 -1.58 14.61 8.48
CA PRO A 123 -1.40 13.53 9.45
C PRO A 123 -1.76 13.91 10.89
N THR A 124 -1.93 15.20 11.15
CA THR A 124 -2.33 15.77 12.42
C THR A 124 -3.30 16.93 12.19
N GLN A 125 -4.09 17.25 13.21
CA GLN A 125 -4.98 18.39 13.14
C GLN A 125 -4.19 19.70 12.97
N VAL A 126 -4.66 20.55 12.06
CA VAL A 126 -4.10 21.89 11.77
C VAL A 126 -5.14 22.93 12.17
N ASP A 127 -4.69 24.04 12.78
CA ASP A 127 -5.58 25.12 13.19
C ASP A 127 -6.42 25.65 12.02
N GLY A 128 -7.74 25.65 12.21
CA GLY A 128 -8.69 26.13 11.19
C GLY A 128 -9.09 25.10 10.15
N ILE A 129 -8.52 23.87 10.20
CA ILE A 129 -8.89 22.75 9.34
C ILE A 129 -9.45 21.62 10.22
N GLU A 130 -10.68 21.20 9.98
CA GLU A 130 -11.33 20.12 10.72
C GLU A 130 -10.92 18.74 10.23
N TYR A 131 -10.40 18.65 9.02
CA TYR A 131 -9.95 17.43 8.38
C TYR A 131 -8.55 17.02 8.86
N TRP A 132 -8.38 15.77 9.24
CA TRP A 132 -7.08 15.08 9.35
C TRP A 132 -7.28 13.57 9.25
N LEU A 133 -6.19 12.85 9.02
CA LEU A 133 -6.21 11.39 9.02
C LEU A 133 -5.73 10.87 10.38
N ASP A 134 -6.68 10.59 11.27
CA ASP A 134 -6.43 9.83 12.50
C ASP A 134 -6.62 8.34 12.21
N LEU A 135 -5.58 7.74 11.66
CA LEU A 135 -5.59 6.32 11.29
C LEU A 135 -4.57 5.55 12.14
N ASN A 136 -5.06 4.93 13.19
CA ASN A 136 -4.27 3.96 13.94
C ASN A 136 -4.09 2.66 13.12
N VAL A 137 -3.06 1.87 13.47
CA VAL A 137 -2.91 0.52 12.95
C VAL A 137 -4.19 -0.26 13.20
N ARG A 138 -4.69 -0.92 12.19
CA ARG A 138 -5.94 -1.68 12.23
C ARG A 138 -5.89 -2.94 11.40
N CYS A 139 -6.79 -3.86 11.68
CA CYS A 139 -7.02 -5.00 10.80
C CYS A 139 -7.47 -4.51 9.42
N ASN A 140 -6.82 -4.99 8.38
CA ASN A 140 -7.22 -4.68 7.03
C ASN A 140 -8.61 -5.30 6.75
N PRO A 141 -9.61 -4.54 6.27
CA PRO A 141 -10.98 -5.05 6.11
C PRO A 141 -11.10 -6.16 5.06
N ILE A 142 -10.12 -6.30 4.17
CA ILE A 142 -10.12 -7.27 3.07
C ILE A 142 -9.18 -8.44 3.35
N SER A 143 -7.93 -8.16 3.75
CA SER A 143 -6.85 -9.16 3.79
C SER A 143 -6.50 -9.66 5.20
N ALA A 144 -7.07 -9.07 6.26
CA ALA A 144 -6.79 -9.54 7.61
C ALA A 144 -7.40 -10.93 7.88
N PRO A 145 -6.74 -11.77 8.68
CA PRO A 145 -7.31 -13.03 9.09
C PRO A 145 -8.57 -12.82 9.95
N PRO A 146 -9.51 -13.80 9.97
CA PRO A 146 -10.81 -13.65 10.64
C PRO A 146 -10.74 -13.39 12.15
N ASP A 147 -9.64 -13.75 12.79
CA ASP A 147 -9.37 -13.56 14.21
C ASP A 147 -8.60 -12.26 14.52
N CYS A 148 -8.35 -11.45 13.52
CA CYS A 148 -7.72 -10.14 13.72
C CYS A 148 -8.61 -9.24 14.57
N SER A 149 -8.02 -8.62 15.59
CA SER A 149 -8.69 -7.65 16.44
C SER A 149 -7.89 -6.36 16.51
N ASN A 150 -8.53 -5.22 16.28
CA ASN A 150 -7.88 -3.92 16.37
C ASN A 150 -7.29 -3.65 17.74
N ASP A 151 -7.88 -4.21 18.81
CA ASP A 151 -7.40 -4.07 20.19
C ASP A 151 -6.11 -4.88 20.47
N ALA A 152 -5.77 -5.80 19.57
CA ALA A 152 -4.60 -6.68 19.70
C ALA A 152 -3.43 -6.25 18.82
N ILE A 153 -3.61 -5.20 17.99
CA ILE A 153 -2.58 -4.69 17.08
C ILE A 153 -1.95 -3.44 17.71
N GLU A 154 -1.05 -3.60 18.67
CA GLU A 154 -0.23 -2.54 19.23
C GLU A 154 1.23 -2.64 18.79
#